data_2fdab513754c2c916cd2e23109881b05
#
_entry.id   2fdab513754c2c916cd2e23109881b05
#
_cell.length_a   1.000
_cell.length_b   1.000
_cell.length_c   1.000
_cell.angle_alpha   90.00
_cell.angle_beta   90.00
_cell.angle_gamma   90.00
#
_symmetry.space_group_name_H-M   'P 1'
#
loop_
_entity.id
_entity.type
_entity.pdbx_description
1 polymer ?
#
loop_
_entity_poly.entity_id
_entity_poly.type
_entity_poly.pdbx_seq_one_letter_code
_entity_poly.pdbx_strand_id
1 'polypeptide(L)'
;MVIILDNVINNIDSVKVKISDILKDKNISEEWCTFDKDHQFQDFCLKFIEIAENFYDMSSCVGYEFWTQNNSRPSEWHYDKDEDFLKEKGVLHFPLCSMVYYPVVENLEGGQLHLECDIITPKENRLVIFPPKTFHYVEPFTGKRVSLLINPWSKVLNKFTD
;
A
#
# COMPACT_ATOMS: atom_id res chain seq x y z
N MET A 1 10.88 7.11 10.07
CA MET A 1 11.89 6.07 9.69
C MET A 1 11.23 5.16 8.66
N VAL A 2 11.89 4.92 7.53
CA VAL A 2 11.45 3.97 6.50
C VAL A 2 11.91 2.58 6.90
N ILE A 3 11.02 1.59 6.77
CA ILE A 3 11.27 0.18 7.09
C ILE A 3 11.19 -0.63 5.79
N ILE A 4 12.21 -1.42 5.51
CA ILE A 4 12.26 -2.30 4.33
C ILE A 4 12.50 -3.72 4.82
N LEU A 5 11.56 -4.61 4.53
CA LEU A 5 11.61 -6.02 4.94
C LEU A 5 11.50 -6.91 3.71
N ASP A 6 12.46 -7.81 3.54
CA ASP A 6 12.46 -8.81 2.47
C ASP A 6 11.95 -10.16 2.98
N ASN A 7 11.37 -10.94 2.07
CA ASN A 7 10.87 -12.31 2.35
C ASN A 7 9.82 -12.35 3.47
N VAL A 8 8.92 -11.37 3.50
CA VAL A 8 7.90 -11.25 4.58
C VAL A 8 6.83 -12.33 4.54
N ILE A 9 6.63 -12.97 3.39
CA ILE A 9 5.69 -14.09 3.21
C ILE A 9 6.49 -15.37 2.93
N ASN A 10 6.29 -16.40 3.76
CA ASN A 10 7.01 -17.66 3.62
C ASN A 10 6.63 -18.46 2.37
N ASN A 11 5.35 -18.43 1.97
CA ASN A 11 4.86 -19.10 0.77
C ASN A 11 4.36 -18.07 -0.24
N ILE A 12 5.32 -17.44 -0.96
CA ILE A 12 5.02 -16.44 -1.97
C ILE A 12 4.18 -16.99 -3.13
N ASP A 13 4.30 -18.27 -3.46
CA ASP A 13 3.55 -18.88 -4.57
C ASP A 13 2.05 -18.88 -4.30
N SER A 14 1.63 -19.04 -3.05
CA SER A 14 0.21 -18.93 -2.66
C SER A 14 -0.35 -17.51 -2.89
N VAL A 15 0.48 -16.50 -2.70
CA VAL A 15 0.15 -15.10 -2.99
C VAL A 15 0.04 -14.88 -4.48
N LYS A 16 1.00 -15.39 -5.25
CA LYS A 16 1.01 -15.28 -6.72
C LYS A 16 -0.22 -15.91 -7.35
N VAL A 17 -0.68 -17.06 -6.84
CA VAL A 17 -1.92 -17.71 -7.30
C VAL A 17 -3.12 -16.77 -7.06
N LYS A 18 -3.29 -16.24 -5.85
CA LYS A 18 -4.38 -15.30 -5.55
C LYS A 18 -4.33 -14.05 -6.43
N ILE A 19 -3.13 -13.54 -6.69
CA ILE A 19 -2.91 -12.35 -7.51
C ILE A 19 -3.09 -12.66 -9.00
N SER A 20 -2.75 -13.88 -9.48
CA SER A 20 -2.87 -14.21 -10.89
C SER A 20 -4.31 -14.11 -11.39
N ASP A 21 -5.28 -14.46 -10.57
CA ASP A 21 -6.70 -14.33 -10.91
C ASP A 21 -7.14 -12.87 -10.98
N ILE A 22 -6.55 -12.01 -10.16
CA ILE A 22 -6.80 -10.55 -10.17
C ILE A 22 -6.12 -9.87 -11.35
N LEU A 23 -4.88 -10.28 -11.67
CA LEU A 23 -4.09 -9.68 -12.74
C LEU A 23 -4.62 -9.94 -14.14
N LYS A 24 -5.47 -10.95 -14.32
CA LYS A 24 -6.10 -11.22 -15.63
C LYS A 24 -7.08 -10.13 -16.02
N ASP A 25 -7.72 -9.49 -15.08
CA ASP A 25 -8.86 -8.64 -15.38
C ASP A 25 -8.73 -7.17 -14.97
N LYS A 26 -8.28 -6.79 -13.81
CA LYS A 26 -8.13 -5.36 -13.38
C LYS A 26 -7.43 -5.23 -12.03
N ASN A 27 -6.76 -4.06 -11.82
CA ASN A 27 -6.41 -3.62 -10.48
C ASN A 27 -7.64 -3.56 -9.58
N ILE A 28 -7.47 -3.96 -8.32
CA ILE A 28 -8.47 -3.68 -7.29
C ILE A 28 -8.44 -2.18 -7.05
N SER A 29 -9.60 -1.55 -7.21
CA SER A 29 -9.78 -0.14 -6.84
C SER A 29 -9.70 0.02 -5.32
N GLU A 30 -9.47 1.24 -4.88
CA GLU A 30 -9.42 1.58 -3.46
C GLU A 30 -10.68 1.13 -2.73
N GLU A 31 -10.50 0.34 -1.67
CA GLU A 31 -11.55 -0.18 -0.81
C GLU A 31 -11.26 0.18 0.64
N TRP A 32 -12.31 0.52 1.38
CA TRP A 32 -12.25 0.60 2.84
C TRP A 32 -12.49 -0.76 3.46
N CYS A 33 -11.61 -1.19 4.34
CA CYS A 33 -11.70 -2.45 5.04
C CYS A 33 -11.67 -2.23 6.56
N THR A 34 -12.63 -2.82 7.24
CA THR A 34 -12.61 -3.01 8.69
C THR A 34 -11.94 -4.33 9.04
N PHE A 35 -11.52 -4.52 10.29
CA PHE A 35 -10.80 -5.74 10.70
C PHE A 35 -11.66 -7.01 10.68
N ASP A 36 -12.98 -6.86 10.66
CA ASP A 36 -13.97 -7.95 10.58
C ASP A 36 -14.51 -8.19 9.15
N LYS A 37 -14.09 -7.37 8.17
CA LYS A 37 -14.51 -7.51 6.77
C LYS A 37 -13.72 -8.61 6.08
N ASP A 38 -14.37 -9.71 5.75
CA ASP A 38 -13.75 -10.79 4.98
C ASP A 38 -13.53 -10.36 3.52
N HIS A 39 -12.29 -10.39 3.07
CA HIS A 39 -11.88 -10.22 1.67
C HIS A 39 -10.63 -11.05 1.37
N GLN A 40 -10.42 -11.38 0.10
CA GLN A 40 -9.40 -12.36 -0.31
C GLN A 40 -7.94 -12.02 0.09
N PHE A 41 -7.63 -10.75 0.43
CA PHE A 41 -6.31 -10.29 0.87
C PHE A 41 -6.27 -9.91 2.35
N GLN A 42 -7.34 -10.10 3.10
CA GLN A 42 -7.41 -9.69 4.49
C GLN A 42 -6.26 -10.26 5.32
N ASP A 43 -5.94 -11.53 5.17
CA ASP A 43 -4.86 -12.18 5.93
C ASP A 43 -3.51 -11.49 5.72
N PHE A 44 -3.22 -11.05 4.48
CA PHE A 44 -1.99 -10.31 4.18
C PHE A 44 -2.03 -8.90 4.77
N CYS A 45 -3.15 -8.20 4.61
CA CYS A 45 -3.31 -6.84 5.13
C CYS A 45 -3.16 -6.82 6.66
N LEU A 46 -3.81 -7.73 7.37
CA LEU A 46 -3.73 -7.83 8.83
C LEU A 46 -2.31 -8.20 9.29
N LYS A 47 -1.66 -9.14 8.60
CA LYS A 47 -0.26 -9.48 8.89
C LYS A 47 0.67 -8.27 8.72
N PHE A 48 0.50 -7.47 7.68
CA PHE A 48 1.34 -6.31 7.45
C PHE A 48 1.06 -5.18 8.46
N ILE A 49 -0.19 -5.02 8.88
CA ILE A 49 -0.54 -4.09 9.96
C ILE A 49 0.11 -4.54 11.28
N GLU A 50 0.06 -5.84 11.62
CA GLU A 50 0.74 -6.42 12.78
C GLU A 50 2.28 -6.18 12.73
N ILE A 51 2.88 -6.34 11.56
CA ILE A 51 4.30 -5.99 11.38
C ILE A 51 4.55 -4.50 11.63
N ALA A 52 3.68 -3.63 11.11
CA ALA A 52 3.81 -2.19 11.25
C ALA A 52 3.66 -1.71 12.70
N GLU A 53 2.90 -2.41 13.55
CA GLU A 53 2.75 -2.13 14.99
C GLU A 53 4.08 -2.14 15.76
N ASN A 54 5.10 -2.85 15.24
CA ASN A 54 6.44 -2.83 15.85
C ASN A 54 7.21 -1.52 15.62
N PHE A 55 6.74 -0.67 14.71
CA PHE A 55 7.44 0.54 14.28
C PHE A 55 6.60 1.81 14.41
N TYR A 56 5.28 1.69 14.36
CA TYR A 56 4.32 2.79 14.37
C TYR A 56 3.20 2.53 15.37
N ASP A 57 2.72 3.59 16.02
CA ASP A 57 1.57 3.49 16.93
C ASP A 57 0.27 3.25 16.13
N MET A 58 -0.25 2.04 16.22
CA MET A 58 -1.51 1.61 15.60
C MET A 58 -2.69 1.59 16.58
N SER A 59 -2.53 2.06 17.82
CA SER A 59 -3.55 1.98 18.88
C SER A 59 -4.87 2.67 18.51
N SER A 60 -4.81 3.69 17.64
CA SER A 60 -5.99 4.41 17.14
C SER A 60 -6.53 3.88 15.81
N CYS A 61 -5.96 2.80 15.25
CA CYS A 61 -6.38 2.27 13.96
C CYS A 61 -7.80 1.71 14.01
N VAL A 62 -8.68 2.22 13.14
CA VAL A 62 -10.08 1.75 13.04
C VAL A 62 -10.38 0.96 11.78
N GLY A 63 -9.43 0.92 10.85
CA GLY A 63 -9.53 0.21 9.59
C GLY A 63 -8.42 0.63 8.64
N TYR A 64 -8.48 0.14 7.43
CA TYR A 64 -7.46 0.41 6.43
C TYR A 64 -8.06 0.56 5.04
N GLU A 65 -7.38 1.33 4.22
CA GLU A 65 -7.60 1.41 2.79
C GLU A 65 -6.69 0.42 2.08
N PHE A 66 -7.21 -0.27 1.09
CA PHE A 66 -6.49 -1.28 0.31
C PHE A 66 -6.75 -1.11 -1.18
N TRP A 67 -5.69 -1.22 -2.01
CA TRP A 67 -5.80 -1.28 -3.46
C TRP A 67 -4.59 -1.96 -4.09
N THR A 68 -4.66 -2.23 -5.39
CA THR A 68 -3.56 -2.84 -6.15
C THR A 68 -3.15 -1.99 -7.34
N GLN A 69 -1.89 -2.07 -7.71
CA GLN A 69 -1.36 -1.46 -8.93
C GLN A 69 -0.47 -2.44 -9.70
N ASN A 70 -0.77 -2.62 -10.98
CA ASN A 70 0.01 -3.44 -11.90
C ASN A 70 0.35 -2.72 -13.22
N ASN A 71 -0.02 -1.46 -13.36
CA ASN A 71 0.25 -0.66 -14.56
C ASN A 71 1.52 0.19 -14.42
N SER A 72 2.08 0.57 -15.57
CA SER A 72 3.30 1.38 -15.64
C SER A 72 3.06 2.89 -15.56
N ARG A 73 1.83 3.33 -15.22
CA ARG A 73 1.56 4.76 -15.07
C ARG A 73 2.36 5.30 -13.89
N PRO A 74 3.19 6.34 -14.11
CA PRO A 74 3.88 6.99 -13.00
C PRO A 74 2.87 7.68 -12.11
N SER A 75 3.13 7.72 -10.81
CA SER A 75 2.44 8.67 -9.94
C SER A 75 3.18 10.01 -9.96
N GLU A 76 2.46 11.09 -9.80
CA GLU A 76 3.08 12.37 -9.47
C GLU A 76 3.50 12.41 -8.01
N TRP A 77 4.34 13.37 -7.64
CA TRP A 77 4.67 13.62 -6.25
C TRP A 77 3.41 13.97 -5.44
N HIS A 78 3.14 13.22 -4.39
CA HIS A 78 1.96 13.37 -3.55
C HIS A 78 2.19 12.90 -2.11
N TYR A 79 1.24 13.21 -1.26
CA TYR A 79 1.05 12.59 0.05
C TYR A 79 -0.16 11.68 0.01
N ASP A 80 -0.10 10.55 0.70
CA ASP A 80 -1.31 9.80 1.03
C ASP A 80 -2.11 10.62 2.05
N LYS A 81 -3.33 11.02 1.70
CA LYS A 81 -4.20 11.84 2.53
C LYS A 81 -5.66 11.65 2.16
N ASP A 82 -6.55 11.96 3.09
CA ASP A 82 -7.98 12.00 2.82
C ASP A 82 -8.32 13.26 2.02
N GLU A 83 -8.39 13.13 0.69
CA GLU A 83 -8.64 14.23 -0.24
C GLU A 83 -10.03 14.87 -0.04
N ASP A 84 -11.04 14.06 0.26
CA ASP A 84 -12.41 14.57 0.43
C ASP A 84 -12.57 15.27 1.78
N PHE A 85 -11.91 14.78 2.82
CA PHE A 85 -11.86 15.48 4.10
C PHE A 85 -11.14 16.84 3.98
N LEU A 86 -10.05 16.88 3.21
CA LEU A 86 -9.36 18.15 2.92
C LEU A 86 -10.27 19.13 2.19
N LYS A 87 -11.00 18.68 1.16
CA LYS A 87 -11.94 19.55 0.41
C LYS A 87 -13.08 20.08 1.28
N GLU A 88 -13.65 19.22 2.13
CA GLU A 88 -14.80 19.60 2.96
C GLU A 88 -14.43 20.43 4.19
N LYS A 89 -13.33 20.12 4.85
CA LYS A 89 -12.96 20.68 6.16
C LYS A 89 -11.75 21.59 6.11
N GLY A 90 -11.00 21.62 4.99
CA GLY A 90 -9.74 22.36 4.88
C GLY A 90 -8.62 21.84 5.79
N VAL A 91 -8.74 20.61 6.28
CA VAL A 91 -7.80 19.99 7.23
C VAL A 91 -7.18 18.75 6.60
N LEU A 92 -5.86 18.64 6.72
CA LEU A 92 -5.11 17.46 6.30
C LEU A 92 -5.31 16.31 7.29
N HIS A 93 -5.64 15.14 6.75
CA HIS A 93 -5.71 13.89 7.49
C HIS A 93 -4.89 12.83 6.74
N PHE A 94 -3.95 12.21 7.46
CA PHE A 94 -2.98 11.26 6.93
C PHE A 94 -3.20 9.86 7.50
N PRO A 95 -2.78 8.79 6.79
CA PRO A 95 -2.76 7.45 7.37
C PRO A 95 -1.77 7.39 8.55
N LEU A 96 -1.88 6.34 9.36
CA LEU A 96 -0.94 6.08 10.47
C LEU A 96 0.47 5.71 9.95
N CYS A 97 0.53 5.05 8.83
CA CYS A 97 1.70 4.83 7.98
C CYS A 97 1.19 4.45 6.58
N SER A 98 2.10 4.39 5.61
CA SER A 98 1.80 3.84 4.28
C SER A 98 2.63 2.58 4.06
N MET A 99 2.03 1.57 3.44
CA MET A 99 2.66 0.29 3.16
C MET A 99 2.54 -0.08 1.70
N VAL A 100 3.64 -0.56 1.13
CA VAL A 100 3.70 -1.09 -0.23
C VAL A 100 4.34 -2.48 -0.19
N TYR A 101 3.61 -3.50 -0.63
CA TYR A 101 4.13 -4.85 -0.77
C TYR A 101 4.22 -5.25 -2.24
N TYR A 102 5.31 -5.87 -2.63
CA TYR A 102 5.59 -6.30 -4.00
C TYR A 102 5.53 -7.83 -4.12
N PRO A 103 4.39 -8.43 -4.43
CA PRO A 103 4.27 -9.89 -4.60
C PRO A 103 4.87 -10.40 -5.91
N VAL A 104 4.95 -9.56 -6.94
CA VAL A 104 5.48 -9.91 -8.26
C VAL A 104 6.38 -8.80 -8.78
N VAL A 105 7.62 -9.16 -9.11
CA VAL A 105 8.58 -8.31 -9.80
C VAL A 105 9.36 -9.17 -10.79
N GLU A 106 9.16 -8.96 -12.10
CA GLU A 106 9.79 -9.75 -13.16
C GLU A 106 10.33 -8.83 -14.27
N ASN A 107 11.61 -8.96 -14.60
CA ASN A 107 12.28 -8.20 -15.66
C ASN A 107 11.99 -6.70 -15.59
N LEU A 108 12.01 -6.15 -14.38
CA LEU A 108 11.63 -4.76 -14.11
C LEU A 108 12.78 -3.81 -14.44
N GLU A 109 12.47 -2.76 -15.22
CA GLU A 109 13.31 -1.59 -15.41
C GLU A 109 12.53 -0.33 -15.01
N GLY A 110 13.07 0.48 -14.11
CA GLY A 110 12.37 1.61 -13.48
C GLY A 110 11.45 1.17 -12.35
N GLY A 111 10.38 1.92 -12.13
CA GLY A 111 9.35 1.59 -11.13
C GLY A 111 9.79 1.79 -9.68
N GLN A 112 10.89 2.51 -9.45
CA GLN A 112 11.36 2.82 -8.10
C GLN A 112 10.36 3.71 -7.36
N LEU A 113 10.24 3.45 -6.07
CA LEU A 113 9.49 4.31 -5.15
C LEU A 113 10.44 5.37 -4.59
N HIS A 114 10.20 6.62 -4.97
CA HIS A 114 10.94 7.77 -4.47
C HIS A 114 10.22 8.36 -3.26
N LEU A 115 10.91 8.44 -2.16
CA LEU A 115 10.55 9.18 -0.96
C LEU A 115 11.45 10.43 -0.88
N GLU A 116 11.12 11.40 -0.04
CA GLU A 116 11.91 12.64 0.08
C GLU A 116 13.42 12.42 0.26
N CYS A 117 13.80 11.39 1.00
CA CYS A 117 15.20 11.11 1.35
C CYS A 117 15.68 9.71 0.93
N ASP A 118 14.83 8.89 0.33
CA ASP A 118 15.12 7.49 0.00
C ASP A 118 14.62 7.14 -1.40
N ILE A 119 15.34 6.23 -2.07
CA ILE A 119 14.90 5.60 -3.32
C ILE A 119 14.86 4.11 -3.10
N ILE A 120 13.69 3.51 -3.28
CA ILE A 120 13.46 2.10 -2.98
C ILE A 120 13.20 1.33 -4.26
N THR A 121 14.05 0.38 -4.54
CA THR A 121 13.88 -0.54 -5.67
C THR A 121 12.86 -1.62 -5.31
N PRO A 122 11.81 -1.81 -6.12
CA PRO A 122 10.90 -2.93 -5.95
C PRO A 122 11.64 -4.26 -6.02
N LYS A 123 11.29 -5.17 -5.12
CA LYS A 123 11.81 -6.53 -5.09
C LYS A 123 10.68 -7.48 -4.69
N GLU A 124 10.62 -8.63 -5.33
CA GLU A 124 9.63 -9.64 -4.99
C GLU A 124 9.68 -10.01 -3.51
N ASN A 125 8.52 -10.12 -2.89
CA ASN A 125 8.33 -10.41 -1.47
C ASN A 125 8.95 -9.36 -0.52
N ARG A 126 8.99 -8.10 -0.96
CA ARG A 126 9.43 -6.94 -0.18
C ARG A 126 8.22 -6.16 0.31
N LEU A 127 8.23 -5.86 1.60
CA LEU A 127 7.32 -4.89 2.25
C LEU A 127 8.10 -3.61 2.57
N VAL A 128 7.56 -2.48 2.16
CA VAL A 128 8.07 -1.15 2.51
C VAL A 128 7.02 -0.47 3.38
N ILE A 129 7.44 0.07 4.52
CA ILE A 129 6.58 0.84 5.42
C ILE A 129 7.24 2.19 5.62
N PHE A 130 6.49 3.27 5.40
CA PHE A 130 7.01 4.62 5.59
C PHE A 130 6.04 5.50 6.38
N PRO A 131 6.57 6.55 7.07
CA PRO A 131 5.78 7.34 7.99
C PRO A 131 4.69 8.14 7.29
N PRO A 132 3.65 8.58 8.02
CA PRO A 132 2.67 9.54 7.51
C PRO A 132 3.37 10.83 7.05
N LYS A 133 2.73 11.55 6.15
CA LYS A 133 3.25 12.83 5.61
C LYS A 133 4.56 12.68 4.82
N THR A 134 4.85 11.49 4.29
CA THR A 134 5.98 11.30 3.38
C THR A 134 5.57 11.67 1.97
N PHE A 135 6.24 12.66 1.40
CA PHE A 135 6.05 13.05 0.01
C PHE A 135 6.75 12.04 -0.89
N HIS A 136 6.03 11.48 -1.86
CA HIS A 136 6.54 10.37 -2.63
C HIS A 136 5.96 10.30 -4.05
N TYR A 137 6.64 9.57 -4.93
CA TYR A 137 6.16 9.23 -6.25
C TYR A 137 6.73 7.88 -6.71
N VAL A 138 6.16 7.33 -7.77
CA VAL A 138 6.62 6.09 -8.40
C VAL A 138 7.02 6.36 -9.85
N GLU A 139 8.20 5.89 -10.24
CA GLU A 139 8.67 5.97 -11.63
C GLU A 139 7.82 5.13 -12.57
N PRO A 140 7.75 5.52 -13.87
CA PRO A 140 7.28 4.61 -14.90
C PRO A 140 8.21 3.39 -15.00
N PHE A 141 7.70 2.27 -15.51
CA PHE A 141 8.49 1.05 -15.63
C PHE A 141 8.13 0.23 -16.86
N THR A 142 9.04 -0.64 -17.25
CA THR A 142 8.82 -1.77 -18.16
C THR A 142 9.01 -3.08 -17.39
N GLY A 143 8.57 -4.20 -17.95
CA GLY A 143 8.52 -5.46 -17.22
C GLY A 143 7.23 -5.61 -16.43
N LYS A 144 7.27 -6.43 -15.38
CA LYS A 144 6.08 -6.73 -14.57
C LYS A 144 6.31 -6.38 -13.10
N ARG A 145 5.41 -5.59 -12.56
CA ARG A 145 5.38 -5.23 -11.15
C ARG A 145 3.93 -5.20 -10.67
N VAL A 146 3.68 -5.88 -9.58
CA VAL A 146 2.42 -5.74 -8.83
C VAL A 146 2.73 -5.16 -7.48
N SER A 147 1.95 -4.17 -7.09
CA SER A 147 2.01 -3.56 -5.76
C SER A 147 0.67 -3.75 -5.06
N LEU A 148 0.70 -4.21 -3.82
CA LEU A 148 -0.41 -4.12 -2.88
C LEU A 148 -0.15 -2.94 -1.97
N LEU A 149 -1.10 -2.02 -1.89
CA LEU A 149 -1.00 -0.78 -1.12
C LEU A 149 -2.00 -0.83 0.03
N ILE A 150 -1.51 -0.51 1.23
CA ILE A 150 -2.28 -0.63 2.46
C ILE A 150 -1.99 0.60 3.32
N ASN A 151 -3.04 1.36 3.60
CA ASN A 151 -2.95 2.53 4.45
C ASN A 151 -3.87 2.35 5.67
N PRO A 152 -3.35 2.10 6.88
CA PRO A 152 -4.15 2.09 8.10
C PRO A 152 -4.50 3.51 8.55
N TRP A 153 -5.73 3.69 9.07
CA TRP A 153 -6.29 5.00 9.41
C TRP A 153 -6.89 5.04 10.81
N SER A 154 -6.84 6.21 11.45
CA SER A 154 -7.46 6.44 12.75
C SER A 154 -8.94 6.86 12.69
N LYS A 155 -9.49 7.02 11.48
CA LYS A 155 -10.92 7.24 11.22
C LYS A 155 -11.25 6.81 9.79
N VAL A 156 -12.52 6.51 9.54
CA VAL A 156 -13.03 6.20 8.20
C VAL A 156 -12.79 7.38 7.28
N LEU A 157 -12.31 7.10 6.07
CA LEU A 157 -12.09 8.11 5.04
C LEU A 157 -13.41 8.70 4.55
N ASN A 158 -13.43 10.01 4.28
CA ASN A 158 -14.64 10.72 3.89
C ASN A 158 -15.32 10.14 2.64
N LYS A 159 -14.54 9.68 1.66
CA LYS A 159 -15.07 9.03 0.44
C LYS A 159 -15.85 7.73 0.68
N PHE A 160 -15.73 7.13 1.87
CA PHE A 160 -16.42 5.91 2.28
C PHE A 160 -17.47 6.14 3.38
N THR A 161 -17.68 7.38 3.79
CA THR A 161 -18.78 7.75 4.69
C THR A 161 -19.99 8.17 3.87
N ASP A 162 -21.13 7.54 4.11
CA ASP A 162 -22.43 7.91 3.52
C ASP A 162 -22.93 9.27 4.04
#